data_2a179fd999997f5413c0376928ba71bc
#
_entry.id   2a179fd999997f5413c0376928ba71bc
#
_cell.length_a   1.000
_cell.length_b   1.000
_cell.length_c   1.000
_cell.angle_alpha   90.00
_cell.angle_beta   90.00
_cell.angle_gamma   90.00
#
_symmetry.space_group_name_H-M   'P 1'
#
loop_
_entity.id
_entity.type
_entity.pdbx_description
1 polymer ?
#
loop_
_entity_poly.entity_id
_entity_poly.type
_entity_poly.pdbx_seq_one_letter_code
_entity_poly.pdbx_strand_id
1 'polypeptide(L)'
;SGCETPVAVPCAVKEGLRFTVVWLFCVIFAERLSDFDTMHSDNSEELFPVVDLSGRVIGRATRGECHGGSMLLHPVVHLHVFNSRGELYLQRRPVWQDIQPGRWDTAVGGHVAWGERIDEALRREAREELALETFEPEAVGVYDFRLEREYELVHVFRTCCDGEIRPSDELDGGRFWTVDELRASVGKGVLTPNFEGEMELILK
;
A
#
# COMPACT_ATOMS: atom_id res chain seq x y z
N SER A 1 -37.43 42.20 -63.61
CA SER A 1 -37.23 41.00 -62.82
C SER A 1 -35.81 41.01 -62.33
N GLY A 2 -35.60 41.57 -61.12
CA GLY A 2 -34.35 41.64 -60.47
C GLY A 2 -34.34 40.61 -59.33
N CYS A 3 -33.34 39.77 -59.32
CA CYS A 3 -33.07 38.80 -58.23
C CYS A 3 -32.03 39.44 -57.30
N GLU A 4 -32.45 39.84 -56.11
CA GLU A 4 -31.57 40.32 -55.08
C GLU A 4 -31.05 39.10 -54.27
N THR A 5 -29.75 38.96 -54.25
CA THR A 5 -29.06 37.98 -53.39
C THR A 5 -28.91 38.53 -51.96
N PRO A 6 -29.16 37.75 -50.91
CA PRO A 6 -28.95 38.21 -49.51
C PRO A 6 -27.46 38.24 -49.15
N VAL A 7 -27.06 39.37 -48.57
CA VAL A 7 -25.73 39.62 -48.02
C VAL A 7 -25.55 38.78 -46.80
N ALA A 8 -24.52 37.93 -46.80
CA ALA A 8 -24.10 37.14 -45.61
C ALA A 8 -23.42 38.05 -44.60
N VAL A 9 -23.92 38.06 -43.35
CA VAL A 9 -23.29 38.68 -42.18
C VAL A 9 -22.23 37.75 -41.63
N PRO A 10 -20.99 38.16 -41.45
CA PRO A 10 -19.97 37.28 -40.84
C PRO A 10 -20.24 37.12 -39.35
N CYS A 11 -20.45 35.89 -38.95
CA CYS A 11 -20.52 35.49 -37.55
C CYS A 11 -19.10 35.53 -36.95
N ALA A 12 -18.79 36.57 -36.18
CA ALA A 12 -17.55 36.66 -35.42
C ALA A 12 -17.58 35.65 -34.26
N VAL A 13 -17.00 34.49 -34.46
CA VAL A 13 -16.74 33.50 -33.38
C VAL A 13 -15.67 34.06 -32.49
N LYS A 14 -16.02 34.30 -31.22
CA LYS A 14 -15.10 34.70 -30.16
C LYS A 14 -14.13 33.54 -29.84
N GLU A 15 -13.01 33.48 -30.52
CA GLU A 15 -11.94 32.46 -30.27
C GLU A 15 -11.24 32.59 -28.91
N GLY A 16 -11.37 33.73 -28.21
CA GLY A 16 -10.68 33.98 -26.95
C GLY A 16 -11.15 33.16 -25.72
N LEU A 17 -12.42 32.67 -25.72
CA LEU A 17 -12.96 31.99 -24.54
C LEU A 17 -12.64 30.50 -24.50
N ARG A 18 -12.34 29.88 -25.63
CA ARG A 18 -12.01 28.44 -25.68
C ARG A 18 -10.60 28.11 -25.19
N PHE A 19 -9.64 29.00 -25.49
CA PHE A 19 -8.26 28.79 -25.03
C PHE A 19 -8.10 28.96 -23.53
N THR A 20 -8.81 29.89 -22.90
CA THR A 20 -8.71 30.13 -21.44
C THR A 20 -9.33 28.99 -20.64
N VAL A 21 -10.43 28.39 -21.11
CA VAL A 21 -11.08 27.26 -20.41
C VAL A 21 -10.24 25.99 -20.53
N VAL A 22 -9.65 25.69 -21.68
CA VAL A 22 -8.79 24.52 -21.87
C VAL A 22 -7.50 24.67 -21.08
N TRP A 23 -6.91 25.88 -21.03
CA TRP A 23 -5.70 26.12 -20.24
C TRP A 23 -5.97 26.01 -18.74
N LEU A 24 -7.10 26.53 -18.25
CA LEU A 24 -7.51 26.44 -16.86
C LEU A 24 -7.78 24.96 -16.45
N PHE A 25 -8.40 24.16 -17.32
CA PHE A 25 -8.58 22.72 -17.09
C PHE A 25 -7.26 21.96 -17.09
N CYS A 26 -6.32 22.29 -17.99
CA CYS A 26 -4.98 21.68 -18.01
C CYS A 26 -4.17 22.04 -16.78
N VAL A 27 -4.23 23.27 -16.28
CA VAL A 27 -3.51 23.69 -15.07
C VAL A 27 -4.10 23.04 -13.83
N ILE A 28 -5.42 23.03 -13.67
CA ILE A 28 -6.10 22.36 -12.53
C ILE A 28 -5.87 20.85 -12.57
N PHE A 29 -5.81 20.24 -13.76
CA PHE A 29 -5.54 18.81 -13.89
C PHE A 29 -4.06 18.47 -13.64
N ALA A 30 -3.13 19.35 -14.05
CA ALA A 30 -1.70 19.22 -13.77
C ALA A 30 -1.40 19.44 -12.27
N GLU A 31 -2.03 20.42 -11.61
CA GLU A 31 -1.91 20.60 -10.15
C GLU A 31 -2.48 19.41 -9.38
N ARG A 32 -3.64 18.86 -9.79
CA ARG A 32 -4.18 17.64 -9.17
C ARG A 32 -3.31 16.39 -9.41
N LEU A 33 -2.64 16.29 -10.56
CA LEU A 33 -1.70 15.20 -10.82
C LEU A 33 -0.42 15.36 -9.99
N SER A 34 0.08 16.59 -9.79
CA SER A 34 1.24 16.85 -8.93
C SER A 34 0.92 16.62 -7.45
N ASP A 35 -0.30 16.96 -6.99
CA ASP A 35 -0.76 16.70 -5.63
C ASP A 35 -0.99 15.20 -5.40
N PHE A 36 -1.44 14.45 -6.42
CA PHE A 36 -1.61 13.01 -6.36
C PHE A 36 -0.25 12.28 -6.28
N ASP A 37 0.75 12.70 -7.06
CA ASP A 37 2.12 12.16 -7.02
C ASP A 37 2.82 12.47 -5.69
N THR A 38 2.55 13.62 -5.06
CA THR A 38 3.13 13.98 -3.77
C THR A 38 2.44 13.32 -2.58
N MET A 39 1.18 12.94 -2.69
CA MET A 39 0.44 12.24 -1.63
C MET A 39 0.76 10.74 -1.53
N HIS A 40 1.35 10.14 -2.56
CA HIS A 40 1.58 8.70 -2.65
C HIS A 40 3.04 8.33 -2.90
N SER A 41 3.99 9.27 -2.80
CA SER A 41 5.41 8.94 -2.93
C SER A 41 5.93 8.41 -1.60
N ASP A 42 6.32 7.16 -1.59
CA ASP A 42 7.12 6.57 -0.51
C ASP A 42 8.33 7.47 -0.23
N ASN A 43 8.52 7.87 1.04
CA ASN A 43 9.63 8.71 1.43
C ASN A 43 10.97 7.94 1.29
N SER A 44 11.63 8.09 0.14
CA SER A 44 12.90 7.39 -0.15
C SER A 44 14.03 7.69 0.85
N GLU A 45 13.93 8.82 1.57
CA GLU A 45 14.92 9.27 2.55
C GLU A 45 14.64 8.75 3.98
N GLU A 46 13.51 8.07 4.20
CA GLU A 46 13.21 7.44 5.48
C GLU A 46 14.31 6.45 5.85
N LEU A 47 14.72 6.46 7.12
CA LEU A 47 15.81 5.62 7.59
C LEU A 47 15.27 4.35 8.24
N PHE A 48 15.80 3.22 7.82
CA PHE A 48 15.55 1.90 8.38
C PHE A 48 16.79 1.35 9.08
N PRO A 49 16.64 0.56 10.15
CA PRO A 49 17.74 -0.22 10.69
C PRO A 49 18.13 -1.34 9.72
N VAL A 50 19.42 -1.52 9.48
CA VAL A 50 19.97 -2.70 8.82
C VAL A 50 20.33 -3.70 9.90
N VAL A 51 19.87 -4.94 9.74
CA VAL A 51 20.01 -5.99 10.77
C VAL A 51 20.75 -7.22 10.23
N ASP A 52 21.26 -8.05 11.15
CA ASP A 52 21.68 -9.41 10.81
C ASP A 52 20.49 -10.40 10.95
N LEU A 53 20.69 -11.67 10.57
CA LEU A 53 19.65 -12.70 10.64
C LEU A 53 19.15 -13.00 12.08
N SER A 54 19.85 -12.51 13.11
CA SER A 54 19.38 -12.58 14.49
C SER A 54 18.51 -11.38 14.89
N GLY A 55 18.29 -10.42 13.99
CA GLY A 55 17.58 -9.17 14.25
C GLY A 55 18.40 -8.10 14.96
N ARG A 56 19.72 -8.32 15.15
CA ARG A 56 20.59 -7.33 15.77
C ARG A 56 20.92 -6.22 14.77
N VAL A 57 20.72 -4.97 15.18
CA VAL A 57 21.05 -3.79 14.36
C VAL A 57 22.57 -3.72 14.14
N ILE A 58 22.97 -3.67 12.87
CA ILE A 58 24.36 -3.57 12.42
C ILE A 58 24.65 -2.27 11.63
N GLY A 59 23.61 -1.51 11.29
CA GLY A 59 23.73 -0.27 10.55
C GLY A 59 22.36 0.37 10.31
N ARG A 60 22.35 1.35 9.43
CA ARG A 60 21.13 1.98 8.93
C ARG A 60 21.29 2.32 7.44
N ALA A 61 20.17 2.36 6.73
CA ALA A 61 20.12 2.76 5.33
C ALA A 61 18.82 3.52 5.06
N THR A 62 18.76 4.23 3.96
CA THR A 62 17.51 4.85 3.51
C THR A 62 16.57 3.80 2.92
N ARG A 63 15.26 4.08 2.91
CA ARG A 63 14.25 3.29 2.22
C ARG A 63 14.64 3.06 0.76
N GLY A 64 15.08 4.12 0.07
CA GLY A 64 15.52 4.03 -1.33
C GLY A 64 16.70 3.06 -1.52
N GLU A 65 17.66 3.01 -0.59
CA GLU A 65 18.76 2.04 -0.62
C GLU A 65 18.25 0.60 -0.39
N CYS A 66 17.38 0.39 0.64
CA CYS A 66 16.85 -0.93 0.97
C CYS A 66 16.04 -1.54 -0.20
N HIS A 67 15.22 -0.72 -0.90
CA HIS A 67 14.36 -1.14 -2.01
C HIS A 67 15.02 -1.00 -3.38
N GLY A 68 16.25 -0.47 -3.43
CA GLY A 68 17.01 -0.24 -4.66
C GLY A 68 17.80 -1.45 -5.19
N GLY A 69 17.64 -2.63 -4.61
CA GLY A 69 18.39 -3.83 -4.99
C GLY A 69 19.70 -4.03 -4.21
N SER A 70 19.94 -3.27 -3.14
CA SER A 70 21.11 -3.41 -2.27
C SER A 70 21.12 -4.72 -1.48
N MET A 71 19.95 -5.35 -1.33
CA MET A 71 19.74 -6.56 -0.52
C MET A 71 20.16 -6.37 0.94
N LEU A 72 20.05 -5.15 1.46
CA LEU A 72 20.24 -4.84 2.89
C LEU A 72 19.07 -5.41 3.67
N LEU A 73 19.36 -6.31 4.63
CA LEU A 73 18.34 -6.91 5.47
C LEU A 73 17.79 -5.87 6.44
N HIS A 74 16.51 -5.58 6.36
CA HIS A 74 15.82 -4.61 7.22
C HIS A 74 14.53 -5.21 7.78
N PRO A 75 14.14 -4.85 9.03
CA PRO A 75 12.97 -5.45 9.67
C PRO A 75 11.67 -4.83 9.16
N VAL A 76 10.67 -5.69 8.99
CA VAL A 76 9.29 -5.32 8.72
C VAL A 76 8.36 -6.05 9.70
N VAL A 77 7.16 -5.52 9.90
CA VAL A 77 6.11 -6.11 10.74
C VAL A 77 4.92 -6.49 9.89
N HIS A 78 4.39 -7.71 10.12
CA HIS A 78 3.15 -8.17 9.54
C HIS A 78 2.14 -8.49 10.64
N LEU A 79 0.90 -7.99 10.52
CA LEU A 79 -0.19 -8.32 11.43
C LEU A 79 -1.31 -9.03 10.68
N HIS A 80 -1.65 -10.21 11.14
CA HIS A 80 -2.83 -10.95 10.70
C HIS A 80 -3.98 -10.75 11.67
N VAL A 81 -5.10 -10.23 11.18
CA VAL A 81 -6.28 -9.91 11.99
C VAL A 81 -7.38 -10.94 11.72
N PHE A 82 -7.67 -11.76 12.71
CA PHE A 82 -8.78 -12.70 12.70
C PHE A 82 -10.01 -12.08 13.35
N ASN A 83 -11.20 -12.52 12.97
CA ASN A 83 -12.40 -12.28 13.74
C ASN A 83 -12.78 -13.54 14.55
N SER A 84 -13.79 -13.43 15.42
CA SER A 84 -14.28 -14.54 16.26
C SER A 84 -14.87 -15.72 15.47
N ARG A 85 -15.15 -15.53 14.17
CA ARG A 85 -15.58 -16.60 13.25
C ARG A 85 -14.40 -17.36 12.63
N GLY A 86 -13.16 -16.95 12.92
CA GLY A 86 -11.95 -17.52 12.33
C GLY A 86 -11.70 -17.07 10.87
N GLU A 87 -12.35 -16.01 10.42
CA GLU A 87 -12.08 -15.39 9.13
C GLU A 87 -10.90 -14.42 9.28
N LEU A 88 -10.07 -14.30 8.24
CA LEU A 88 -8.88 -13.47 8.21
C LEU A 88 -9.10 -12.22 7.37
N TYR A 89 -8.79 -11.06 7.93
CA TYR A 89 -8.83 -9.80 7.20
C TYR A 89 -7.63 -9.67 6.27
N LEU A 90 -7.86 -9.38 5.00
CA LEU A 90 -6.84 -9.02 4.04
C LEU A 90 -7.11 -7.62 3.51
N GLN A 91 -6.05 -6.85 3.34
CA GLN A 91 -6.07 -5.59 2.61
C GLN A 91 -5.88 -5.84 1.11
N ARG A 92 -6.39 -4.94 0.30
CA ARG A 92 -6.12 -4.94 -1.13
C ARG A 92 -5.09 -3.88 -1.46
N ARG A 93 -3.99 -4.31 -2.08
CA ARG A 93 -2.93 -3.41 -2.52
C ARG A 93 -3.45 -2.52 -3.66
N PRO A 94 -3.18 -1.21 -3.64
CA PRO A 94 -3.57 -0.32 -4.72
C PRO A 94 -2.99 -0.73 -6.07
N VAL A 95 -3.74 -0.46 -7.12
CA VAL A 95 -3.31 -0.81 -8.50
C VAL A 95 -2.15 0.05 -9.01
N TRP A 96 -1.86 1.17 -8.34
CA TRP A 96 -0.74 2.05 -8.67
C TRP A 96 0.59 1.67 -7.99
N GLN A 97 0.58 0.76 -7.03
CA GLN A 97 1.81 0.27 -6.40
C GLN A 97 2.69 -0.52 -7.37
N ASP A 98 4.00 -0.31 -7.30
CA ASP A 98 4.98 -0.97 -8.17
C ASP A 98 5.09 -2.48 -7.94
N ILE A 99 4.90 -2.91 -6.67
CA ILE A 99 5.06 -4.32 -6.26
C ILE A 99 3.69 -4.93 -6.00
N GLN A 100 3.38 -6.04 -6.72
CA GLN A 100 2.15 -6.83 -6.54
C GLN A 100 0.84 -6.00 -6.60
N PRO A 101 0.62 -5.11 -7.59
CA PRO A 101 -0.55 -4.23 -7.68
C PRO A 101 -1.86 -5.01 -7.70
N GLY A 102 -2.85 -4.52 -6.94
CA GLY A 102 -4.23 -5.02 -6.92
C GLY A 102 -4.41 -6.39 -6.27
N ARG A 103 -3.34 -7.02 -5.75
CA ARG A 103 -3.42 -8.29 -5.01
C ARG A 103 -3.87 -8.09 -3.57
N TRP A 104 -4.32 -9.18 -2.98
CA TRP A 104 -4.67 -9.24 -1.57
C TRP A 104 -3.46 -9.64 -0.74
N ASP A 105 -3.27 -8.95 0.36
CA ASP A 105 -2.09 -9.06 1.21
C ASP A 105 -2.49 -9.16 2.69
N THR A 106 -1.50 -9.36 3.58
CA THR A 106 -1.69 -9.36 5.03
C THR A 106 -2.44 -8.10 5.49
N ALA A 107 -3.11 -8.17 6.63
CA ALA A 107 -3.95 -7.07 7.11
C ALA A 107 -3.16 -5.76 7.31
N VAL A 108 -1.94 -5.87 7.86
CA VAL A 108 -1.00 -4.75 8.06
C VAL A 108 0.39 -5.20 7.65
N GLY A 109 1.09 -4.38 6.88
CA GLY A 109 2.47 -4.63 6.50
C GLY A 109 3.28 -3.34 6.45
N GLY A 110 4.24 -3.17 7.37
CA GLY A 110 4.99 -1.94 7.45
C GLY A 110 6.44 -2.08 7.87
N HIS A 111 7.22 -1.05 7.62
CA HIS A 111 8.63 -0.99 7.95
C HIS A 111 8.86 -0.49 9.37
N VAL A 112 9.97 -0.93 9.95
CA VAL A 112 10.42 -0.43 11.25
C VAL A 112 11.34 0.76 11.01
N ALA A 113 10.97 1.94 11.52
CA ALA A 113 11.77 3.15 11.37
C ALA A 113 13.05 3.09 12.22
N TRP A 114 14.06 3.87 11.85
CA TRP A 114 15.30 3.97 12.61
C TRP A 114 15.06 4.44 14.05
N GLY A 115 15.44 3.60 15.01
CA GLY A 115 15.26 3.86 16.45
C GLY A 115 13.90 3.42 17.00
N GLU A 116 12.99 2.95 16.16
CA GLU A 116 11.70 2.40 16.54
C GLU A 116 11.85 0.93 16.99
N ARG A 117 11.01 0.49 17.90
CA ARG A 117 10.94 -0.91 18.33
C ARG A 117 9.92 -1.66 17.46
N ILE A 118 10.05 -2.97 17.36
CA ILE A 118 9.12 -3.84 16.59
C ILE A 118 7.67 -3.67 17.07
N ASP A 119 7.43 -3.62 18.39
CA ASP A 119 6.09 -3.46 18.95
C ASP A 119 5.51 -2.04 18.73
N GLU A 120 6.35 -1.02 18.65
CA GLU A 120 5.96 0.35 18.33
C GLU A 120 5.58 0.47 16.84
N ALA A 121 6.41 -0.07 15.95
CA ALA A 121 6.13 -0.13 14.52
C ALA A 121 4.81 -0.85 14.24
N LEU A 122 4.62 -2.04 14.82
CA LEU A 122 3.40 -2.83 14.67
C LEU A 122 2.13 -2.02 15.05
N ARG A 123 2.18 -1.30 16.16
CA ARG A 123 1.03 -0.49 16.63
C ARG A 123 0.82 0.77 15.80
N ARG A 124 1.90 1.40 15.34
CA ARG A 124 1.84 2.55 14.45
C ARG A 124 1.19 2.16 13.12
N GLU A 125 1.71 1.12 12.46
CA GLU A 125 1.20 0.64 11.18
C GLU A 125 -0.27 0.17 11.27
N ALA A 126 -0.62 -0.57 12.31
CA ALA A 126 -2.01 -1.02 12.53
C ALA A 126 -2.99 0.16 12.69
N ARG A 127 -2.56 1.24 13.33
CA ARG A 127 -3.36 2.46 13.46
C ARG A 127 -3.43 3.23 12.14
N GLU A 128 -2.30 3.36 11.42
CA GLU A 128 -2.20 4.12 10.18
C GLU A 128 -2.97 3.44 9.05
N GLU A 129 -2.79 2.12 8.87
CA GLU A 129 -3.42 1.39 7.78
C GLU A 129 -4.89 1.00 8.05
N LEU A 130 -5.25 0.64 9.29
CA LEU A 130 -6.56 0.06 9.61
C LEU A 130 -7.35 0.80 10.68
N ALA A 131 -6.85 1.92 11.22
CA ALA A 131 -7.40 2.63 12.38
C ALA A 131 -7.57 1.71 13.62
N LEU A 132 -6.71 0.70 13.77
CA LEU A 132 -6.76 -0.26 14.86
C LEU A 132 -5.96 0.27 16.06
N GLU A 133 -6.65 0.91 17.01
CA GLU A 133 -6.02 1.60 18.15
C GLU A 133 -5.59 0.66 19.29
N THR A 134 -6.39 -0.37 19.54
CA THR A 134 -6.16 -1.30 20.66
C THR A 134 -6.34 -2.74 20.23
N PHE A 135 -5.30 -3.54 20.44
CA PHE A 135 -5.31 -4.97 20.18
C PHE A 135 -4.17 -5.65 20.96
N GLU A 136 -4.29 -6.94 21.16
CA GLU A 136 -3.26 -7.78 21.82
C GLU A 136 -2.58 -8.63 20.75
N PRO A 137 -1.34 -8.27 20.35
CA PRO A 137 -0.60 -9.02 19.35
C PRO A 137 0.01 -10.28 19.97
N GLU A 138 -0.16 -11.41 19.31
CA GLU A 138 0.53 -12.67 19.57
C GLU A 138 1.63 -12.84 18.51
N ALA A 139 2.90 -13.00 18.95
CA ALA A 139 4.00 -13.28 18.03
C ALA A 139 3.87 -14.70 17.47
N VAL A 140 3.90 -14.82 16.14
CA VAL A 140 3.79 -16.10 15.42
C VAL A 140 5.17 -16.62 15.02
N GLY A 141 6.05 -15.74 14.52
CA GLY A 141 7.39 -16.12 14.11
C GLY A 141 8.16 -14.98 13.46
N VAL A 142 9.40 -15.29 13.09
CA VAL A 142 10.29 -14.39 12.35
C VAL A 142 10.93 -15.22 11.23
N TYR A 143 10.97 -14.66 10.02
CA TYR A 143 11.63 -15.30 8.88
C TYR A 143 12.26 -14.24 7.97
N ASP A 144 13.22 -14.63 7.15
CA ASP A 144 13.78 -13.76 6.13
C ASP A 144 13.10 -13.98 4.80
N PHE A 145 12.76 -12.89 4.10
CA PHE A 145 12.09 -12.91 2.83
C PHE A 145 12.86 -12.11 1.78
N ARG A 146 13.12 -12.74 0.64
CA ARG A 146 13.84 -12.12 -0.48
C ARG A 146 12.94 -11.95 -1.68
N LEU A 147 12.86 -10.73 -2.15
CA LEU A 147 12.37 -10.38 -3.47
C LEU A 147 13.56 -10.05 -4.39
N GLU A 148 13.28 -9.72 -5.64
CA GLU A 148 14.31 -9.37 -6.63
C GLU A 148 15.15 -8.17 -6.19
N ARG A 149 14.54 -7.20 -5.47
CA ARG A 149 15.14 -5.91 -5.10
C ARG A 149 15.20 -5.63 -3.60
N GLU A 150 14.61 -6.49 -2.78
CA GLU A 150 14.41 -6.27 -1.34
C GLU A 150 14.77 -7.51 -0.54
N TYR A 151 15.26 -7.29 0.69
CA TYR A 151 15.54 -8.35 1.64
C TYR A 151 15.05 -7.95 3.02
N GLU A 152 14.01 -8.62 3.49
CA GLU A 152 13.27 -8.29 4.70
C GLU A 152 13.44 -9.34 5.78
N LEU A 153 13.52 -8.89 7.04
CA LEU A 153 13.34 -9.72 8.22
C LEU A 153 11.93 -9.51 8.75
N VAL A 154 11.03 -10.43 8.40
CA VAL A 154 9.59 -10.29 8.65
C VAL A 154 9.25 -10.79 10.05
N HIS A 155 8.72 -9.88 10.87
CA HIS A 155 8.17 -10.19 12.20
C HIS A 155 6.66 -10.39 12.09
N VAL A 156 6.19 -11.62 12.22
CA VAL A 156 4.79 -12.00 12.02
C VAL A 156 4.05 -12.02 13.35
N PHE A 157 2.93 -11.32 13.37
CA PHE A 157 2.01 -11.27 14.51
C PHE A 157 0.59 -11.63 14.07
N ARG A 158 -0.22 -12.08 15.03
CA ARG A 158 -1.67 -12.23 14.85
C ARG A 158 -2.43 -11.61 16.01
N THR A 159 -3.68 -11.24 15.75
CA THR A 159 -4.62 -10.77 16.76
C THR A 159 -6.04 -11.18 16.40
N CYS A 160 -6.97 -11.08 17.36
CA CYS A 160 -8.40 -11.26 17.12
C CYS A 160 -9.10 -9.92 17.35
N CYS A 161 -9.90 -9.48 16.36
CA CYS A 161 -10.67 -8.24 16.43
C CYS A 161 -12.03 -8.42 15.74
N ASP A 162 -13.10 -8.20 16.51
CA ASP A 162 -14.48 -8.14 15.98
C ASP A 162 -14.96 -6.69 15.81
N GLY A 163 -14.09 -5.73 16.11
CA GLY A 163 -14.37 -4.31 15.96
C GLY A 163 -14.39 -3.86 14.49
N GLU A 164 -14.74 -2.61 14.30
CA GLU A 164 -14.71 -1.99 12.97
C GLU A 164 -13.26 -1.79 12.52
N ILE A 165 -12.93 -2.28 11.33
CA ILE A 165 -11.66 -2.07 10.64
C ILE A 165 -11.91 -1.02 9.56
N ARG A 166 -11.09 0.04 9.55
CA ARG A 166 -11.18 1.13 8.57
C ARG A 166 -9.86 1.24 7.83
N PRO A 167 -9.78 0.65 6.63
CA PRO A 167 -8.59 0.80 5.80
C PRO A 167 -8.36 2.29 5.47
N SER A 168 -7.11 2.70 5.46
CA SER A 168 -6.71 4.05 5.06
C SER A 168 -6.87 4.27 3.56
N ASP A 169 -6.73 5.52 3.12
CA ASP A 169 -6.78 5.89 1.69
C ASP A 169 -5.56 5.37 0.89
N GLU A 170 -4.54 4.86 1.59
CA GLU A 170 -3.36 4.21 0.97
C GLU A 170 -3.66 2.79 0.49
N LEU A 171 -4.83 2.24 0.81
CA LEU A 171 -5.26 0.89 0.48
C LEU A 171 -6.49 0.92 -0.45
N ASP A 172 -6.60 -0.05 -1.33
CA ASP A 172 -7.80 -0.27 -2.15
C ASP A 172 -8.92 -1.00 -1.35
N GLY A 173 -8.96 -0.76 -0.04
CA GLY A 173 -9.89 -1.38 0.89
C GLY A 173 -9.42 -2.72 1.44
N GLY A 174 -10.35 -3.47 2.01
CA GLY A 174 -10.08 -4.77 2.61
C GLY A 174 -11.37 -5.51 2.98
N ARG A 175 -11.26 -6.81 3.26
CA ARG A 175 -12.37 -7.62 3.72
C ARG A 175 -11.91 -8.85 4.50
N PHE A 176 -12.81 -9.44 5.23
CA PHE A 176 -12.62 -10.77 5.80
C PHE A 176 -12.77 -11.88 4.74
N TRP A 177 -11.91 -12.88 4.85
CA TRP A 177 -11.87 -14.08 4.03
C TRP A 177 -12.00 -15.31 4.89
N THR A 178 -12.80 -16.28 4.45
CA THR A 178 -12.81 -17.60 5.05
C THR A 178 -11.53 -18.36 4.69
N VAL A 179 -11.12 -19.31 5.54
CA VAL A 179 -9.95 -20.17 5.26
C VAL A 179 -10.10 -20.94 3.95
N ASP A 180 -11.33 -21.35 3.60
CA ASP A 180 -11.59 -22.07 2.35
C ASP A 180 -11.42 -21.16 1.12
N GLU A 181 -11.86 -19.88 1.17
CA GLU A 181 -11.60 -18.90 0.11
C GLU A 181 -10.09 -18.66 -0.07
N LEU A 182 -9.35 -18.54 1.04
CA LEU A 182 -7.91 -18.37 1.00
C LEU A 182 -7.21 -19.55 0.33
N ARG A 183 -7.50 -20.77 0.81
CA ARG A 183 -6.96 -22.00 0.22
C ARG A 183 -7.30 -22.15 -1.26
N ALA A 184 -8.53 -21.80 -1.63
CA ALA A 184 -8.95 -21.82 -3.03
C ALA A 184 -8.25 -20.79 -3.91
N SER A 185 -7.62 -19.75 -3.32
CA SER A 185 -6.96 -18.64 -4.05
C SER A 185 -5.45 -18.82 -4.19
N VAL A 186 -4.84 -19.73 -3.44
CA VAL A 186 -3.39 -20.01 -3.48
C VAL A 186 -2.94 -20.39 -4.91
N GLY A 187 -1.85 -19.80 -5.36
CA GLY A 187 -1.24 -20.05 -6.67
C GLY A 187 -2.02 -19.47 -7.86
N LYS A 188 -3.09 -18.70 -7.63
CA LYS A 188 -3.92 -18.10 -8.70
C LYS A 188 -3.54 -16.64 -9.00
N GLY A 189 -2.54 -16.09 -8.34
CA GLY A 189 -2.13 -14.70 -8.49
C GLY A 189 -3.11 -13.69 -7.88
N VAL A 190 -4.03 -14.14 -7.03
CA VAL A 190 -4.97 -13.31 -6.27
C VAL A 190 -4.32 -12.76 -5.02
N LEU A 191 -3.54 -13.59 -4.35
CA LEU A 191 -2.81 -13.29 -3.12
C LEU A 191 -1.36 -12.87 -3.44
N THR A 192 -0.72 -12.13 -2.55
CA THR A 192 0.71 -11.86 -2.66
C THR A 192 1.51 -13.12 -2.33
N PRO A 193 2.69 -13.33 -2.94
CA PRO A 193 3.54 -14.48 -2.62
C PRO A 193 3.98 -14.51 -1.16
N ASN A 194 4.17 -13.34 -0.56
CA ASN A 194 4.54 -13.19 0.84
C ASN A 194 3.44 -13.75 1.75
N PHE A 195 2.21 -13.26 1.56
CA PHE A 195 1.05 -13.76 2.30
C PHE A 195 0.81 -15.26 2.08
N GLU A 196 0.94 -15.77 0.83
CA GLU A 196 0.81 -17.22 0.57
C GLU A 196 1.82 -18.03 1.37
N GLY A 197 3.07 -17.54 1.51
CA GLY A 197 4.11 -18.17 2.32
C GLY A 197 3.79 -18.16 3.82
N GLU A 198 3.11 -17.14 4.32
CA GLU A 198 2.73 -17.02 5.73
C GLU A 198 1.52 -17.86 6.14
N MET A 199 0.67 -18.26 5.19
CA MET A 199 -0.56 -19.02 5.48
C MET A 199 -0.29 -20.28 6.31
N GLU A 200 0.84 -20.97 6.09
CA GLU A 200 1.19 -22.15 6.88
C GLU A 200 1.59 -21.82 8.33
N LEU A 201 2.06 -20.61 8.58
CA LEU A 201 2.43 -20.16 9.93
C LEU A 201 1.19 -19.77 10.74
N ILE A 202 0.23 -19.08 10.11
CA ILE A 202 -0.89 -18.43 10.79
C ILE A 202 -2.16 -19.28 10.88
N LEU A 203 -2.33 -20.29 10.02
CA LEU A 203 -3.52 -21.16 9.97
C LEU A 203 -3.32 -22.51 10.71
N LYS A 204 -2.33 -22.58 11.60
CA LYS A 204 -2.08 -23.78 12.43
C LYS A 204 -3.00 -23.86 13.63
#